data_7de274680da75fa7cb1c54d521f619b9
#
_entry.id   7de274680da75fa7cb1c54d521f619b9
#
_cell.length_a   1.000
_cell.length_b   1.000
_cell.length_c   1.000
_cell.angle_alpha   90.00
_cell.angle_beta   90.00
_cell.angle_gamma   90.00
#
_symmetry.space_group_name_H-M   'P 1'
#
loop_
_entity.id
_entity.type
_entity.pdbx_description
1 polymer ?
#
loop_
_entity_poly.entity_id
_entity_poly.type
_entity_poly.pdbx_seq_one_letter_code
_entity_poly.pdbx_strand_id
1 'polypeptide(L)'
;MKTEKFKNLIPDNFSLEKIYSGTIWAEGPVWIKDKNLIVWSDVKSNKMLSCDVETKIISDFRNPSEFNNGNCTDISGRLISCQHGKRRVVRQEKNGDLSVIADNYNNKKLNSPNDVAVSKSGNIWFTDPPYGILTNQEGHKSESEQDGNHLYRVDQKFNIKKIDAIFDKPNGLAFSPDGKILYVADSGAAEPGNFNLLRPHNIQKFILDNEENVITNEIFVEIENGFPDGMTVDINGNLFVCDPNGMKIHIFDPSSERLGHIDIPERVANCTFGGHNKSDLYITASTSLYKLKTNTNGL
;
A
#
# COMPACT_ATOMS: atom_id res chain seq x y z
N MET A 1 -12.53 6.25 -21.01
CA MET A 1 -14.02 6.19 -21.03
C MET A 1 -14.43 5.35 -19.85
N LYS A 2 -15.50 5.69 -19.12
CA LYS A 2 -16.01 4.88 -17.99
C LYS A 2 -16.89 3.77 -18.56
N THR A 3 -16.60 2.52 -18.21
CA THR A 3 -17.39 1.35 -18.65
C THR A 3 -18.68 1.20 -17.82
N GLU A 4 -19.64 0.39 -18.27
CA GLU A 4 -20.80 0.04 -17.43
C GLU A 4 -20.38 -0.69 -16.15
N LYS A 5 -19.32 -1.53 -16.22
CA LYS A 5 -18.74 -2.17 -15.03
C LYS A 5 -18.23 -1.12 -14.02
N PHE A 6 -17.60 -0.03 -14.49
CA PHE A 6 -17.16 1.08 -13.61
C PHE A 6 -18.33 1.73 -12.88
N LYS A 7 -19.44 2.01 -13.58
CA LYS A 7 -20.63 2.64 -12.98
C LYS A 7 -21.28 1.74 -11.92
N ASN A 8 -21.17 0.42 -12.07
CA ASN A 8 -21.63 -0.52 -11.04
C ASN A 8 -20.76 -0.50 -9.77
N LEU A 9 -19.48 -0.09 -9.88
CA LEU A 9 -18.54 0.00 -8.75
C LEU A 9 -18.58 1.37 -8.08
N ILE A 10 -18.69 2.42 -8.87
CA ILE A 10 -18.61 3.81 -8.42
C ILE A 10 -19.90 4.53 -8.82
N PRO A 11 -20.68 5.03 -7.85
CA PRO A 11 -21.94 5.76 -8.15
C PRO A 11 -21.68 6.93 -9.09
N ASP A 12 -22.59 7.20 -10.04
CA ASP A 12 -22.46 8.33 -10.98
C ASP A 12 -22.39 9.69 -10.27
N ASN A 13 -23.06 9.82 -9.14
CA ASN A 13 -23.11 11.02 -8.31
C ASN A 13 -22.23 10.93 -7.06
N PHE A 14 -21.12 10.14 -7.13
CA PHE A 14 -20.21 10.05 -5.99
C PHE A 14 -19.68 11.44 -5.58
N SER A 15 -19.44 11.60 -4.30
CA SER A 15 -18.73 12.75 -3.75
C SER A 15 -17.43 12.30 -3.07
N LEU A 16 -16.37 13.05 -3.31
CA LEU A 16 -15.11 12.85 -2.61
C LEU A 16 -15.11 13.74 -1.35
N GLU A 17 -15.32 13.13 -0.19
CA GLU A 17 -15.31 13.80 1.11
C GLU A 17 -13.86 13.97 1.59
N LYS A 18 -13.41 15.21 1.84
CA LYS A 18 -12.12 15.47 2.48
C LYS A 18 -12.30 15.32 3.99
N ILE A 19 -11.73 14.26 4.58
CA ILE A 19 -11.81 13.95 6.02
C ILE A 19 -10.80 14.79 6.81
N TYR A 20 -9.58 14.93 6.27
CA TYR A 20 -8.49 15.64 6.93
C TYR A 20 -7.58 16.32 5.90
N SER A 21 -6.93 17.39 6.33
CA SER A 21 -5.84 18.04 5.61
C SER A 21 -4.82 18.56 6.63
N GLY A 22 -3.52 18.46 6.31
CA GLY A 22 -2.43 18.90 7.20
C GLY A 22 -1.28 17.92 7.31
N THR A 23 -1.27 16.84 6.51
CA THR A 23 -0.09 15.97 6.33
C THR A 23 0.90 16.64 5.37
N ILE A 24 2.14 16.21 5.38
CA ILE A 24 3.14 16.57 4.35
C ILE A 24 3.14 15.52 3.23
N TRP A 25 3.06 14.23 3.60
CA TRP A 25 2.92 13.12 2.66
C TRP A 25 2.13 11.99 3.30
N ALA A 26 0.83 11.94 2.98
CA ALA A 26 -0.11 10.96 3.50
C ALA A 26 0.03 9.63 2.78
N GLU A 27 0.23 8.54 3.54
CA GLU A 27 0.49 7.18 3.06
C GLU A 27 -0.21 6.11 3.88
N GLY A 28 -0.18 4.87 3.36
CA GLY A 28 -0.49 3.63 4.03
C GLY A 28 -1.76 3.62 4.88
N PRO A 29 -2.93 3.96 4.31
CA PRO A 29 -4.17 3.96 5.07
C PRO A 29 -4.58 2.52 5.39
N VAL A 30 -5.02 2.28 6.63
CA VAL A 30 -5.48 0.97 7.09
C VAL A 30 -6.73 1.08 7.95
N TRP A 31 -7.68 0.19 7.73
CA TRP A 31 -8.88 0.05 8.55
C TRP A 31 -8.64 -0.88 9.73
N ILE A 32 -8.72 -0.36 10.96
CA ILE A 32 -8.67 -1.15 12.20
C ILE A 32 -10.09 -1.36 12.70
N LYS A 33 -10.69 -2.48 12.30
CA LYS A 33 -12.11 -2.78 12.53
C LYS A 33 -12.50 -2.72 14.01
N ASP A 34 -11.76 -3.37 14.89
CA ASP A 34 -12.11 -3.50 16.31
C ASP A 34 -12.05 -2.16 17.07
N LYS A 35 -11.37 -1.17 16.49
CA LYS A 35 -11.25 0.18 17.05
C LYS A 35 -12.08 1.22 16.30
N ASN A 36 -12.73 0.84 15.20
CA ASN A 36 -13.45 1.74 14.30
C ASN A 36 -12.61 2.92 13.80
N LEU A 37 -11.31 2.67 13.53
CA LEU A 37 -10.34 3.69 13.15
C LEU A 37 -9.85 3.46 11.71
N ILE A 38 -9.72 4.55 10.96
CA ILE A 38 -8.76 4.64 9.86
C ILE A 38 -7.47 5.20 10.44
N VAL A 39 -6.37 4.48 10.23
CA VAL A 39 -5.02 4.92 10.59
C VAL A 39 -4.23 5.13 9.32
N TRP A 40 -3.40 6.17 9.25
CA TRP A 40 -2.53 6.43 8.11
C TRP A 40 -1.22 7.07 8.57
N SER A 41 -0.23 7.04 7.70
CA SER A 41 1.09 7.61 7.93
C SER A 41 1.19 9.03 7.35
N ASP A 42 1.80 9.95 8.07
CA ASP A 42 2.41 11.16 7.53
C ASP A 42 3.93 10.94 7.55
N VAL A 43 4.44 10.37 6.47
CA VAL A 43 5.81 9.87 6.40
C VAL A 43 6.81 10.97 6.70
N LYS A 44 6.69 12.12 6.03
CA LYS A 44 7.62 13.26 6.14
C LYS A 44 7.52 13.99 7.47
N SER A 45 6.38 13.93 8.14
CA SER A 45 6.22 14.44 9.51
C SER A 45 6.64 13.45 10.59
N ASN A 46 7.08 12.25 10.20
CA ASN A 46 7.47 11.17 11.10
C ASN A 46 6.40 10.82 12.14
N LYS A 47 5.13 10.77 11.72
CA LYS A 47 4.01 10.43 12.59
C LYS A 47 2.95 9.58 11.87
N MET A 48 2.12 8.92 12.64
CA MET A 48 0.89 8.29 12.18
C MET A 48 -0.30 9.01 12.81
N LEU A 49 -1.35 9.14 12.06
CA LEU A 49 -2.62 9.74 12.45
C LEU A 49 -3.71 8.67 12.48
N SER A 50 -4.76 8.95 13.22
CA SER A 50 -5.99 8.15 13.22
C SER A 50 -7.22 9.04 13.10
N CYS A 51 -8.27 8.50 12.47
CA CYS A 51 -9.60 9.07 12.41
C CYS A 51 -10.60 8.06 12.94
N ASP A 52 -11.33 8.39 13.97
CA ASP A 52 -12.53 7.65 14.34
C ASP A 52 -13.63 7.92 13.31
N VAL A 53 -14.15 6.88 12.66
CA VAL A 53 -15.00 7.07 11.48
C VAL A 53 -16.42 7.53 11.84
N GLU A 54 -16.86 7.35 13.09
CA GLU A 54 -18.16 7.83 13.57
C GLU A 54 -18.08 9.29 14.04
N THR A 55 -17.13 9.58 14.92
CA THR A 55 -16.99 10.89 15.54
C THR A 55 -16.22 11.90 14.70
N LYS A 56 -15.46 11.41 13.69
CA LYS A 56 -14.55 12.20 12.83
C LYS A 56 -13.41 12.87 13.61
N ILE A 57 -13.13 12.40 14.83
CA ILE A 57 -12.04 12.91 15.63
C ILE A 57 -10.70 12.41 15.06
N ILE A 58 -9.81 13.34 14.80
CA ILE A 58 -8.43 13.08 14.37
C ILE A 58 -7.50 13.13 15.58
N SER A 59 -6.60 12.17 15.68
CA SER A 59 -5.62 12.09 16.77
C SER A 59 -4.27 11.59 16.27
N ASP A 60 -3.20 11.94 16.97
CA ASP A 60 -1.91 11.28 16.78
C ASP A 60 -2.04 9.82 17.23
N PHE A 61 -1.76 8.89 16.31
CA PHE A 61 -1.77 7.46 16.60
C PHE A 61 -0.41 6.98 17.10
N ARG A 62 0.68 7.48 16.49
CA ARG A 62 2.07 7.21 16.87
C ARG A 62 2.95 8.39 16.49
N ASN A 63 3.73 8.91 17.45
CA ASN A 63 4.62 10.04 17.27
C ASN A 63 5.82 9.95 18.24
N PRO A 64 7.09 9.77 17.81
CA PRO A 64 7.51 9.54 16.43
C PRO A 64 7.08 8.16 15.90
N SER A 65 6.93 8.02 14.57
CA SER A 65 6.53 6.78 13.91
C SER A 65 7.69 5.99 13.31
N GLU A 66 8.89 6.52 13.35
CA GLU A 66 10.08 6.01 12.64
C GLU A 66 9.90 6.07 11.12
N PHE A 67 9.32 7.17 10.64
CA PHE A 67 8.99 7.38 9.23
C PHE A 67 8.17 6.22 8.66
N ASN A 68 7.09 5.89 9.37
CA ASN A 68 6.19 4.83 8.96
C ASN A 68 5.57 5.13 7.60
N ASN A 69 5.45 4.11 6.73
CA ASN A 69 4.82 4.22 5.42
C ASN A 69 3.59 3.30 5.35
N GLY A 70 3.67 2.16 4.67
CA GLY A 70 2.58 1.22 4.48
C GLY A 70 2.13 0.51 5.75
N ASN A 71 0.85 0.16 5.79
CA ASN A 71 0.23 -0.52 6.91
C ASN A 71 -0.81 -1.53 6.44
N CYS A 72 -0.94 -2.63 7.16
CA CYS A 72 -2.08 -3.54 7.04
C CYS A 72 -2.44 -4.12 8.42
N THR A 73 -3.49 -4.91 8.50
CA THR A 73 -3.77 -5.75 9.68
C THR A 73 -3.45 -7.21 9.40
N ASP A 74 -2.95 -7.92 10.42
CA ASP A 74 -2.83 -9.37 10.33
C ASP A 74 -4.20 -10.05 10.53
N ILE A 75 -4.23 -11.39 10.37
CA ILE A 75 -5.46 -12.19 10.52
C ILE A 75 -6.10 -12.10 11.91
N SER A 76 -5.37 -11.58 12.91
CA SER A 76 -5.86 -11.33 14.28
C SER A 76 -6.23 -9.86 14.51
N GLY A 77 -6.23 -9.02 13.47
CA GLY A 77 -6.53 -7.59 13.54
C GLY A 77 -5.42 -6.73 14.14
N ARG A 78 -4.18 -7.26 14.33
CA ARG A 78 -3.05 -6.50 14.82
C ARG A 78 -2.42 -5.69 13.68
N LEU A 79 -2.05 -4.45 13.98
CA LEU A 79 -1.43 -3.56 13.00
C LEU A 79 0.00 -4.03 12.67
N ILE A 80 0.29 -4.17 11.37
CA ILE A 80 1.62 -4.34 10.82
C ILE A 80 1.98 -3.06 10.08
N SER A 81 3.22 -2.61 10.24
CA SER A 81 3.70 -1.32 9.74
C SER A 81 5.11 -1.41 9.17
N CYS A 82 5.35 -0.73 8.06
CA CYS A 82 6.66 -0.55 7.44
C CYS A 82 7.32 0.73 7.95
N GLN A 83 8.49 0.62 8.59
CA GLN A 83 9.23 1.75 9.17
C GLN A 83 10.50 2.04 8.36
N HIS A 84 10.48 3.11 7.56
CA HIS A 84 11.64 3.53 6.76
C HIS A 84 12.85 3.88 7.65
N GLY A 85 12.63 4.66 8.72
CA GLY A 85 13.71 5.16 9.58
C GLY A 85 14.48 4.07 10.32
N LYS A 86 13.83 2.97 10.68
CA LYS A 86 14.46 1.79 11.29
C LYS A 86 14.73 0.67 10.28
N ARG A 87 14.34 0.84 9.03
CA ARG A 87 14.56 -0.15 7.95
C ARG A 87 13.98 -1.51 8.32
N ARG A 88 12.70 -1.53 8.76
CA ARG A 88 12.07 -2.74 9.32
C ARG A 88 10.57 -2.80 9.13
N VAL A 89 10.03 -4.00 9.24
CA VAL A 89 8.59 -4.26 9.39
C VAL A 89 8.32 -4.61 10.86
N VAL A 90 7.29 -4.01 11.45
CA VAL A 90 6.90 -4.24 12.84
C VAL A 90 5.44 -4.62 12.95
N ARG A 91 5.09 -5.33 14.04
CA ARG A 91 3.70 -5.61 14.42
C ARG A 91 3.42 -5.02 15.79
N GLN A 92 2.29 -4.32 15.90
CA GLN A 92 1.82 -3.82 17.19
C GLN A 92 1.05 -4.92 17.92
N GLU A 93 1.56 -5.35 19.05
CA GLU A 93 0.94 -6.37 19.89
C GLU A 93 -0.25 -5.78 20.68
N LYS A 94 -1.07 -6.65 21.28
CA LYS A 94 -2.29 -6.22 22.02
C LYS A 94 -1.99 -5.32 23.21
N ASN A 95 -0.80 -5.44 23.82
CA ASN A 95 -0.33 -4.59 24.93
C ASN A 95 0.24 -3.23 24.46
N GLY A 96 0.31 -3.01 23.12
CA GLY A 96 0.85 -1.78 22.51
C GLY A 96 2.31 -1.86 22.12
N ASP A 97 3.06 -2.87 22.57
CA ASP A 97 4.47 -3.05 22.20
C ASP A 97 4.65 -3.34 20.70
N LEU A 98 5.83 -3.02 20.18
CA LEU A 98 6.21 -3.30 18.81
C LEU A 98 7.15 -4.50 18.75
N SER A 99 6.70 -5.58 18.10
CA SER A 99 7.53 -6.72 17.75
C SER A 99 8.12 -6.53 16.35
N VAL A 100 9.42 -6.74 16.20
CA VAL A 100 10.09 -6.71 14.89
C VAL A 100 9.75 -7.99 14.14
N ILE A 101 9.21 -7.85 12.92
CA ILE A 101 8.90 -8.95 12.00
C ILE A 101 10.09 -9.25 11.09
N ALA A 102 10.69 -8.19 10.53
CA ALA A 102 11.88 -8.28 9.70
C ALA A 102 12.63 -6.95 9.75
N ASP A 103 13.96 -6.99 9.85
CA ASP A 103 14.86 -5.83 9.77
C ASP A 103 16.12 -6.12 8.94
N ASN A 104 16.34 -7.36 8.57
CA ASN A 104 17.47 -7.79 7.77
C ASN A 104 17.12 -9.00 6.90
N TYR A 105 17.93 -9.22 5.86
CA TYR A 105 17.98 -10.44 5.07
C TYR A 105 19.44 -10.83 4.84
N ASN A 106 19.80 -12.09 5.15
CA ASN A 106 21.19 -12.58 5.06
C ASN A 106 22.21 -11.71 5.84
N ASN A 107 21.85 -11.26 7.05
CA ASN A 107 22.64 -10.39 7.92
C ASN A 107 22.95 -9.00 7.33
N LYS A 108 22.20 -8.57 6.33
CA LYS A 108 22.25 -7.24 5.74
C LYS A 108 20.93 -6.53 6.01
N LYS A 109 20.99 -5.26 6.43
CA LYS A 109 19.79 -4.46 6.65
C LYS A 109 18.93 -4.39 5.40
N LEU A 110 17.61 -4.41 5.58
CA LEU A 110 16.66 -4.09 4.53
C LEU A 110 16.91 -2.66 4.00
N ASN A 111 16.39 -2.32 2.84
CA ASN A 111 16.48 -0.95 2.32
C ASN A 111 15.58 0.01 3.12
N SER A 112 14.32 0.02 2.81
CA SER A 112 13.29 0.76 3.54
C SER A 112 11.92 0.15 3.23
N PRO A 113 11.49 -0.87 3.98
CA PRO A 113 10.19 -1.51 3.75
C PRO A 113 9.10 -0.47 3.57
N ASN A 114 8.37 -0.59 2.44
CA ASN A 114 7.46 0.47 1.99
C ASN A 114 6.00 0.08 2.20
N ASP A 115 5.51 -1.00 1.57
CA ASP A 115 4.13 -1.44 1.75
C ASP A 115 4.07 -2.92 2.13
N VAL A 116 2.93 -3.34 2.70
CA VAL A 116 2.79 -4.64 3.34
C VAL A 116 1.38 -5.21 3.18
N ALA A 117 1.30 -6.51 2.88
CA ALA A 117 0.06 -7.26 2.82
C ALA A 117 0.19 -8.59 3.58
N VAL A 118 -0.92 -9.09 4.10
CA VAL A 118 -0.98 -10.38 4.79
C VAL A 118 -1.83 -11.35 3.98
N SER A 119 -1.28 -12.52 3.72
CA SER A 119 -1.99 -13.58 3.01
C SER A 119 -3.04 -14.25 3.89
N LYS A 120 -3.89 -15.07 3.29
CA LYS A 120 -4.90 -15.87 4.03
C LYS A 120 -4.29 -16.86 5.03
N SER A 121 -3.08 -17.35 4.76
CA SER A 121 -2.33 -18.22 5.66
C SER A 121 -1.65 -17.46 6.80
N GLY A 122 -1.66 -16.11 6.77
CA GLY A 122 -1.02 -15.24 7.75
C GLY A 122 0.45 -14.94 7.48
N ASN A 123 0.98 -15.31 6.30
CA ASN A 123 2.30 -14.87 5.89
C ASN A 123 2.29 -13.38 5.53
N ILE A 124 3.37 -12.69 5.89
CA ILE A 124 3.53 -11.24 5.69
C ILE A 124 4.39 -11.04 4.44
N TRP A 125 3.87 -10.29 3.48
CA TRP A 125 4.58 -9.93 2.26
C TRP A 125 4.82 -8.43 2.27
N PHE A 126 6.03 -7.99 1.96
CA PHE A 126 6.37 -6.57 1.94
C PHE A 126 7.37 -6.23 0.84
N THR A 127 7.30 -5.01 0.38
CA THR A 127 8.20 -4.42 -0.62
C THR A 127 9.31 -3.62 0.07
N ASP A 128 10.52 -3.64 -0.51
CA ASP A 128 11.71 -3.02 0.08
C ASP A 128 12.46 -2.12 -0.92
N PRO A 129 11.85 -1.02 -1.39
CA PRO A 129 12.49 -0.02 -2.24
C PRO A 129 13.43 0.90 -1.43
N PRO A 130 14.17 1.79 -2.08
CA PRO A 130 15.18 2.61 -1.40
C PRO A 130 14.67 3.95 -0.84
N TYR A 131 13.37 4.27 -0.91
CA TYR A 131 12.87 5.63 -0.62
C TYR A 131 13.33 6.20 0.73
N GLY A 132 13.27 5.40 1.80
CA GLY A 132 13.64 5.83 3.14
C GLY A 132 15.16 5.95 3.39
N ILE A 133 16.00 5.52 2.43
CA ILE A 133 17.47 5.65 2.51
C ILE A 133 18.06 6.62 1.48
N LEU A 134 17.26 7.15 0.55
CA LEU A 134 17.72 8.12 -0.44
C LEU A 134 18.00 9.51 0.18
N THR A 135 17.14 9.94 1.10
CA THR A 135 17.20 11.27 1.74
C THR A 135 16.82 11.19 3.22
N ASN A 136 16.97 12.30 3.95
CA ASN A 136 16.50 12.40 5.33
C ASN A 136 15.05 12.88 5.46
N GLN A 137 14.30 12.96 4.35
CA GLN A 137 12.90 13.45 4.36
C GLN A 137 11.88 12.37 4.71
N GLU A 138 12.19 11.12 4.36
CA GLU A 138 11.29 9.98 4.54
C GLU A 138 11.95 8.83 5.31
N GLY A 139 13.11 9.11 5.93
CA GLY A 139 13.90 8.15 6.67
C GLY A 139 15.27 8.71 7.00
N HIS A 140 16.30 7.89 6.92
CA HIS A 140 17.69 8.29 7.19
C HIS A 140 18.57 7.89 6.00
N LYS A 141 19.18 8.88 5.35
CA LYS A 141 20.07 8.66 4.21
C LYS A 141 21.18 7.66 4.58
N SER A 142 21.27 6.60 3.80
CA SER A 142 22.30 5.56 3.95
C SER A 142 22.51 4.79 2.65
N GLU A 143 23.56 4.03 2.57
CA GLU A 143 23.80 3.11 1.46
C GLU A 143 22.92 1.87 1.60
N SER A 144 22.52 1.28 0.46
CA SER A 144 21.89 -0.03 0.44
C SER A 144 22.90 -1.11 0.81
N GLU A 145 22.49 -2.02 1.69
CA GLU A 145 23.25 -3.23 1.99
C GLU A 145 22.77 -4.43 1.16
N GLN A 146 21.58 -4.33 0.57
CA GLN A 146 21.00 -5.35 -0.29
C GLN A 146 21.53 -5.25 -1.73
N ASP A 147 21.42 -6.32 -2.49
CA ASP A 147 21.85 -6.42 -3.89
C ASP A 147 20.84 -5.84 -4.90
N GLY A 148 19.79 -5.21 -4.40
CA GLY A 148 18.70 -4.60 -5.18
C GLY A 148 17.51 -4.23 -4.33
N ASN A 149 16.38 -3.96 -4.99
CA ASN A 149 15.10 -3.66 -4.37
C ASN A 149 14.20 -4.88 -4.53
N HIS A 150 13.66 -5.38 -3.44
CA HIS A 150 13.07 -6.72 -3.43
C HIS A 150 11.65 -6.75 -2.85
N LEU A 151 10.94 -7.82 -3.20
CA LEU A 151 9.76 -8.31 -2.54
C LEU A 151 10.18 -9.44 -1.59
N TYR A 152 9.69 -9.41 -0.35
CA TYR A 152 9.96 -10.42 0.65
C TYR A 152 8.67 -11.05 1.17
N ARG A 153 8.78 -12.31 1.63
CA ARG A 153 7.76 -13.02 2.39
C ARG A 153 8.33 -13.47 3.73
N VAL A 154 7.60 -13.23 4.81
CA VAL A 154 7.91 -13.73 6.16
C VAL A 154 6.82 -14.71 6.57
N ASP A 155 7.21 -15.93 6.93
CA ASP A 155 6.28 -16.94 7.41
C ASP A 155 5.91 -16.73 8.89
N GLN A 156 4.98 -17.53 9.40
CA GLN A 156 4.53 -17.46 10.79
C GLN A 156 5.61 -17.86 11.83
N LYS A 157 6.73 -18.44 11.37
CA LYS A 157 7.91 -18.77 12.20
C LYS A 157 8.99 -17.70 12.08
N PHE A 158 8.68 -16.58 11.42
CA PHE A 158 9.59 -15.45 11.15
C PHE A 158 10.76 -15.81 10.22
N ASN A 159 10.65 -16.86 9.40
CA ASN A 159 11.61 -17.09 8.33
C ASN A 159 11.32 -16.12 7.17
N ILE A 160 12.33 -15.32 6.81
CA ILE A 160 12.25 -14.39 5.69
C ILE A 160 12.75 -15.06 4.40
N LYS A 161 12.02 -14.88 3.30
CA LYS A 161 12.38 -15.34 1.96
C LYS A 161 12.34 -14.17 0.99
N LYS A 162 13.43 -13.97 0.25
CA LYS A 162 13.45 -13.08 -0.92
C LYS A 162 12.72 -13.76 -2.07
N ILE A 163 11.82 -13.04 -2.73
CA ILE A 163 11.10 -13.52 -3.92
C ILE A 163 11.98 -13.29 -5.15
N ASP A 164 12.10 -14.31 -5.97
CA ASP A 164 12.86 -14.25 -7.22
C ASP A 164 12.08 -13.46 -8.27
N ALA A 165 12.25 -12.15 -8.27
CA ALA A 165 11.66 -11.20 -9.20
C ALA A 165 12.54 -9.97 -9.30
N ILE A 166 12.47 -9.29 -10.45
CA ILE A 166 13.23 -8.07 -10.72
C ILE A 166 12.30 -6.89 -10.60
N PHE A 167 12.70 -5.94 -9.76
CA PHE A 167 12.03 -4.66 -9.58
C PHE A 167 13.03 -3.51 -9.67
N ASP A 168 12.53 -2.38 -10.15
CA ASP A 168 13.24 -1.11 -10.01
C ASP A 168 12.92 -0.47 -8.65
N LYS A 169 11.64 -0.22 -8.36
CA LYS A 169 11.17 0.30 -7.07
C LYS A 169 9.83 -0.36 -6.71
N PRO A 170 9.86 -1.56 -6.11
CA PRO A 170 8.63 -2.23 -5.70
C PRO A 170 7.91 -1.38 -4.64
N ASN A 171 6.59 -1.22 -4.80
CA ASN A 171 5.80 -0.30 -3.99
C ASN A 171 4.55 -1.01 -3.45
N GLY A 172 3.34 -0.51 -3.72
CA GLY A 172 2.10 -1.10 -3.25
C GLY A 172 1.91 -2.56 -3.64
N LEU A 173 1.23 -3.33 -2.80
CA LEU A 173 0.92 -4.73 -3.09
C LEU A 173 -0.46 -5.13 -2.54
N ALA A 174 -1.15 -6.04 -3.24
CA ALA A 174 -2.46 -6.53 -2.83
C ALA A 174 -2.71 -7.96 -3.33
N PHE A 175 -3.39 -8.76 -2.50
CA PHE A 175 -3.82 -10.10 -2.89
C PHE A 175 -5.17 -10.07 -3.60
N SER A 176 -5.38 -11.02 -4.53
CA SER A 176 -6.70 -11.36 -5.05
C SER A 176 -7.60 -11.94 -3.95
N PRO A 177 -8.94 -11.90 -4.12
CA PRO A 177 -9.87 -12.41 -3.11
C PRO A 177 -9.67 -13.89 -2.75
N ASP A 178 -9.20 -14.71 -3.67
CA ASP A 178 -8.91 -16.12 -3.42
C ASP A 178 -7.52 -16.35 -2.78
N GLY A 179 -6.64 -15.33 -2.80
CA GLY A 179 -5.27 -15.39 -2.29
C GLY A 179 -4.28 -16.08 -3.23
N LYS A 180 -4.68 -16.40 -4.46
CA LYS A 180 -3.84 -17.10 -5.44
C LYS A 180 -3.03 -16.17 -6.33
N ILE A 181 -3.33 -14.87 -6.30
CA ILE A 181 -2.63 -13.85 -7.04
C ILE A 181 -2.14 -12.78 -6.07
N LEU A 182 -0.89 -12.36 -6.22
CA LEU A 182 -0.35 -11.17 -5.61
C LEU A 182 -0.04 -10.17 -6.72
N TYR A 183 -0.60 -8.96 -6.61
CA TYR A 183 -0.24 -7.81 -7.45
C TYR A 183 0.81 -6.98 -6.72
N VAL A 184 1.84 -6.54 -7.44
CA VAL A 184 2.92 -5.69 -6.91
C VAL A 184 3.22 -4.57 -7.89
N ALA A 185 3.17 -3.33 -7.43
CA ALA A 185 3.55 -2.16 -8.21
C ALA A 185 5.07 -2.09 -8.38
N ASP A 186 5.54 -1.74 -9.57
CA ASP A 186 6.89 -1.25 -9.81
C ASP A 186 6.81 0.23 -10.21
N SER A 187 7.21 1.09 -9.29
CA SER A 187 7.20 2.55 -9.42
C SER A 187 8.56 3.09 -9.91
N GLY A 188 9.31 2.30 -10.69
CA GLY A 188 10.62 2.68 -11.21
C GLY A 188 10.64 4.05 -11.87
N ALA A 189 9.56 4.42 -12.58
CA ALA A 189 9.40 5.72 -13.22
C ALA A 189 9.35 6.91 -12.25
N ALA A 190 9.08 6.68 -10.96
CA ALA A 190 9.06 7.73 -9.94
C ALA A 190 10.48 8.23 -9.65
N GLU A 191 10.77 9.46 -10.00
CA GLU A 191 12.05 10.13 -9.71
C GLU A 191 11.81 11.44 -8.94
N PRO A 192 12.75 11.88 -8.07
CA PRO A 192 12.60 13.13 -7.34
C PRO A 192 12.39 14.31 -8.29
N GLY A 193 11.20 14.95 -8.20
CA GLY A 193 10.86 16.13 -8.99
C GLY A 193 10.46 15.88 -10.45
N ASN A 194 10.46 14.61 -10.91
CA ASN A 194 10.13 14.23 -12.28
C ASN A 194 9.60 12.80 -12.33
N PHE A 195 9.22 12.32 -13.53
CA PHE A 195 9.03 10.91 -13.79
C PHE A 195 9.63 10.52 -15.15
N ASN A 196 10.06 9.26 -15.26
CA ASN A 196 10.78 8.75 -16.42
C ASN A 196 10.12 7.46 -16.93
N LEU A 197 9.34 7.55 -17.99
CA LEU A 197 8.63 6.42 -18.61
C LEU A 197 9.53 5.39 -19.30
N LEU A 198 10.85 5.61 -19.37
CA LEU A 198 11.80 4.59 -19.81
C LEU A 198 12.12 3.57 -18.70
N ARG A 199 11.64 3.83 -17.48
CA ARG A 199 11.76 2.91 -16.33
C ARG A 199 10.43 2.23 -16.05
N PRO A 200 10.40 1.13 -15.29
CA PRO A 200 9.19 0.41 -14.94
C PRO A 200 8.11 1.32 -14.35
N HIS A 201 6.89 1.18 -14.84
CA HIS A 201 5.68 1.88 -14.39
C HIS A 201 4.48 0.95 -14.54
N ASN A 202 4.65 -0.25 -14.03
CA ASN A 202 3.73 -1.36 -14.24
C ASN A 202 3.33 -2.04 -12.92
N ILE A 203 2.35 -2.91 -13.02
CA ILE A 203 1.98 -3.84 -11.98
C ILE A 203 2.37 -5.24 -12.44
N GLN A 204 3.15 -5.93 -11.61
CA GLN A 204 3.45 -7.34 -11.80
C GLN A 204 2.40 -8.19 -11.08
N LYS A 205 2.00 -9.28 -11.72
CA LYS A 205 1.05 -10.28 -11.22
C LYS A 205 1.79 -11.57 -10.97
N PHE A 206 1.77 -12.04 -9.74
CA PHE A 206 2.38 -13.28 -9.29
C PHE A 206 1.29 -14.33 -9.08
N ILE A 207 1.39 -15.47 -9.75
CA ILE A 207 0.54 -16.63 -9.52
C ILE A 207 1.20 -17.48 -8.45
N LEU A 208 0.45 -17.82 -7.41
CA LEU A 208 0.92 -18.54 -6.24
C LEU A 208 0.31 -19.94 -6.16
N ASP A 209 1.10 -20.91 -5.69
CA ASP A 209 0.59 -22.23 -5.27
C ASP A 209 -0.07 -22.17 -3.88
N ASN A 210 -0.53 -23.33 -3.39
CA ASN A 210 -1.20 -23.40 -2.08
C ASN A 210 -0.26 -23.15 -0.89
N GLU A 211 1.06 -23.30 -1.08
CA GLU A 211 2.13 -23.01 -0.11
C GLU A 211 2.66 -21.57 -0.29
N GLU A 212 2.01 -20.79 -1.15
CA GLU A 212 2.40 -19.42 -1.51
C GLU A 212 3.82 -19.33 -2.11
N ASN A 213 4.25 -20.34 -2.86
CA ASN A 213 5.40 -20.20 -3.73
C ASN A 213 4.96 -19.60 -5.06
N VAL A 214 5.82 -18.79 -5.63
CA VAL A 214 5.58 -18.19 -6.95
C VAL A 214 5.71 -19.28 -8.01
N ILE A 215 4.65 -19.54 -8.76
CA ILE A 215 4.62 -20.41 -9.93
C ILE A 215 5.13 -19.66 -11.16
N THR A 216 4.62 -18.44 -11.35
CA THR A 216 5.00 -17.55 -12.45
C THR A 216 4.68 -16.11 -12.11
N ASN A 217 5.30 -15.18 -12.80
CA ASN A 217 4.95 -13.76 -12.78
C ASN A 217 4.96 -13.18 -14.20
N GLU A 218 4.12 -12.19 -14.39
CA GLU A 218 3.96 -11.47 -15.65
C GLU A 218 3.58 -10.01 -15.39
N ILE A 219 3.75 -9.12 -16.37
CA ILE A 219 3.20 -7.77 -16.30
C ILE A 219 1.69 -7.88 -16.45
N PHE A 220 0.97 -7.40 -15.43
CA PHE A 220 -0.49 -7.33 -15.44
C PHE A 220 -0.99 -6.13 -16.26
N VAL A 221 -0.40 -4.94 -16.00
CA VAL A 221 -0.74 -3.70 -16.70
C VAL A 221 0.38 -2.66 -16.54
N GLU A 222 0.57 -1.82 -17.53
CA GLU A 222 1.37 -0.60 -17.45
C GLU A 222 0.46 0.62 -17.23
N ILE A 223 0.90 1.59 -16.41
CA ILE A 223 0.17 2.83 -16.17
C ILE A 223 0.59 3.87 -17.19
N GLU A 224 -0.30 4.13 -18.14
CA GLU A 224 -0.07 5.08 -19.22
C GLU A 224 0.12 6.52 -18.70
N ASN A 225 1.26 7.15 -19.01
CA ASN A 225 1.62 8.52 -18.59
C ASN A 225 1.65 8.75 -17.06
N GLY A 226 1.89 7.69 -16.29
CA GLY A 226 1.96 7.73 -14.83
C GLY A 226 2.77 6.58 -14.28
N PHE A 227 2.62 6.30 -13.01
CA PHE A 227 3.20 5.13 -12.35
C PHE A 227 2.32 4.67 -11.18
N PRO A 228 2.27 3.35 -10.91
CA PRO A 228 1.49 2.83 -9.79
C PRO A 228 2.19 3.15 -8.47
N ASP A 229 1.41 3.39 -7.40
CA ASP A 229 1.88 3.53 -6.02
C ASP A 229 1.15 2.51 -5.14
N GLY A 230 0.41 2.91 -4.14
CA GLY A 230 -0.41 2.02 -3.33
C GLY A 230 -1.62 1.47 -4.09
N MET A 231 -2.17 0.35 -3.61
CA MET A 231 -3.31 -0.30 -4.25
C MET A 231 -4.15 -1.12 -3.27
N THR A 232 -5.41 -1.37 -3.64
CA THR A 232 -6.29 -2.29 -2.92
C THR A 232 -7.16 -3.07 -3.88
N VAL A 233 -7.76 -4.17 -3.41
CA VAL A 233 -8.63 -5.06 -4.20
C VAL A 233 -10.01 -5.14 -3.57
N ASP A 234 -11.07 -5.15 -4.38
CA ASP A 234 -12.43 -5.40 -3.92
C ASP A 234 -12.77 -6.91 -3.89
N ILE A 235 -13.94 -7.23 -3.33
CA ILE A 235 -14.42 -8.62 -3.22
C ILE A 235 -14.61 -9.34 -4.57
N ASN A 236 -14.70 -8.59 -5.66
CA ASN A 236 -14.85 -9.12 -7.03
C ASN A 236 -13.50 -9.26 -7.74
N GLY A 237 -12.39 -8.88 -7.08
CA GLY A 237 -11.05 -8.92 -7.63
C GLY A 237 -10.67 -7.70 -8.47
N ASN A 238 -11.48 -6.65 -8.49
CA ASN A 238 -11.12 -5.41 -9.18
C ASN A 238 -10.00 -4.70 -8.40
N LEU A 239 -8.94 -4.30 -9.11
CA LEU A 239 -7.76 -3.66 -8.57
C LEU A 239 -7.89 -2.14 -8.68
N PHE A 240 -7.80 -1.45 -7.54
CA PHE A 240 -7.79 0.00 -7.41
C PHE A 240 -6.36 0.47 -7.23
N VAL A 241 -5.81 1.16 -8.21
CA VAL A 241 -4.39 1.54 -8.29
C VAL A 241 -4.24 3.04 -8.23
N CYS A 242 -3.50 3.52 -7.23
CA CYS A 242 -3.15 4.92 -7.11
C CYS A 242 -2.05 5.30 -8.10
N ASP A 243 -2.24 6.40 -8.82
CA ASP A 243 -1.27 7.02 -9.72
C ASP A 243 -1.01 8.46 -9.26
N PRO A 244 0.09 8.71 -8.54
CA PRO A 244 0.42 10.06 -8.05
C PRO A 244 0.64 11.08 -9.15
N ASN A 245 1.18 10.67 -10.29
CA ASN A 245 1.46 11.57 -11.40
C ASN A 245 0.17 11.97 -12.13
N GLY A 246 -0.71 11.01 -12.39
CA GLY A 246 -2.01 11.24 -13.00
C GLY A 246 -3.04 11.84 -12.06
N MET A 247 -2.78 11.89 -10.75
CA MET A 247 -3.75 12.26 -9.70
C MET A 247 -5.05 11.46 -9.84
N LYS A 248 -4.92 10.15 -9.98
CA LYS A 248 -6.05 9.23 -10.28
C LYS A 248 -5.94 7.93 -9.51
N ILE A 249 -7.10 7.31 -9.28
CA ILE A 249 -7.18 5.89 -8.95
C ILE A 249 -7.71 5.19 -10.18
N HIS A 250 -6.87 4.38 -10.82
CA HIS A 250 -7.28 3.52 -11.93
C HIS A 250 -7.97 2.27 -11.39
N ILE A 251 -8.99 1.78 -12.09
CA ILE A 251 -9.67 0.54 -11.72
C ILE A 251 -9.55 -0.44 -12.87
N PHE A 252 -9.00 -1.62 -12.58
CA PHE A 252 -8.85 -2.73 -13.52
C PHE A 252 -9.63 -3.94 -13.03
N ASP A 253 -10.22 -4.69 -13.94
CA ASP A 253 -10.80 -5.99 -13.59
C ASP A 253 -9.71 -7.10 -13.56
N PRO A 254 -10.02 -8.30 -13.07
CA PRO A 254 -9.04 -9.40 -13.00
C PRO A 254 -8.43 -9.82 -14.35
N SER A 255 -9.03 -9.43 -15.47
CA SER A 255 -8.51 -9.69 -16.83
C SER A 255 -7.58 -8.57 -17.35
N SER A 256 -7.25 -7.58 -16.50
CA SER A 256 -6.51 -6.36 -16.85
C SER A 256 -7.29 -5.34 -17.71
N GLU A 257 -8.60 -5.53 -17.93
CA GLU A 257 -9.42 -4.52 -18.58
C GLU A 257 -9.51 -3.26 -17.70
N ARG A 258 -9.17 -2.10 -18.25
CA ARG A 258 -9.35 -0.82 -17.56
C ARG A 258 -10.82 -0.41 -17.54
N LEU A 259 -11.45 -0.47 -16.37
CA LEU A 259 -12.86 -0.12 -16.21
C LEU A 259 -13.09 1.39 -16.21
N GLY A 260 -12.15 2.15 -15.64
CA GLY A 260 -12.22 3.60 -15.53
C GLY A 260 -11.21 4.15 -14.53
N HIS A 261 -11.44 5.39 -14.08
CA HIS A 261 -10.64 6.02 -13.03
C HIS A 261 -11.47 7.00 -12.20
N ILE A 262 -10.97 7.30 -11.01
CA ILE A 262 -11.46 8.35 -10.12
C ILE A 262 -10.41 9.44 -10.09
N ASP A 263 -10.78 10.68 -10.43
CA ASP A 263 -9.88 11.84 -10.31
C ASP A 263 -9.80 12.29 -8.84
N ILE A 264 -8.59 12.53 -8.36
CA ILE A 264 -8.29 13.00 -7.01
C ILE A 264 -7.64 14.38 -7.12
N PRO A 265 -8.03 15.38 -6.29
CA PRO A 265 -7.52 16.76 -6.45
C PRO A 265 -6.05 16.94 -6.01
N GLU A 266 -5.41 15.91 -5.48
CA GLU A 266 -4.02 15.90 -5.03
C GLU A 266 -3.31 14.65 -5.56
N ARG A 267 -1.98 14.60 -5.44
CA ARG A 267 -1.19 13.41 -5.79
C ARG A 267 -1.58 12.27 -4.85
N VAL A 268 -2.29 11.30 -5.36
CA VAL A 268 -2.78 10.15 -4.61
C VAL A 268 -1.66 9.13 -4.40
N ALA A 269 -1.48 8.69 -3.16
CA ALA A 269 -0.42 7.75 -2.81
C ALA A 269 -0.94 6.33 -2.57
N ASN A 270 -2.00 6.19 -1.74
CA ASN A 270 -2.49 4.86 -1.38
C ASN A 270 -4.00 4.88 -1.09
N CYS A 271 -4.63 3.72 -1.01
CA CYS A 271 -6.05 3.61 -0.67
C CYS A 271 -6.36 2.28 0.02
N THR A 272 -7.43 2.29 0.83
CA THR A 272 -7.95 1.09 1.52
C THR A 272 -9.45 1.15 1.65
N PHE A 273 -10.09 0.01 1.63
CA PHE A 273 -11.49 -0.10 2.01
C PHE A 273 -11.66 -0.14 3.53
N GLY A 274 -12.70 0.53 4.04
CA GLY A 274 -13.02 0.54 5.47
C GLY A 274 -14.47 0.88 5.75
N GLY A 275 -14.78 1.18 7.01
CA GLY A 275 -16.13 1.40 7.50
C GLY A 275 -16.89 0.08 7.74
N HIS A 276 -18.12 0.20 8.23
CA HIS A 276 -18.89 -0.94 8.73
C HIS A 276 -19.02 -2.10 7.72
N ASN A 277 -19.31 -1.77 6.45
CA ASN A 277 -19.47 -2.76 5.36
C ASN A 277 -18.25 -2.82 4.44
N LYS A 278 -17.12 -2.18 4.81
CA LYS A 278 -15.95 -2.03 3.94
C LYS A 278 -16.31 -1.48 2.54
N SER A 279 -17.29 -0.61 2.44
CA SER A 279 -17.73 0.03 1.19
C SER A 279 -17.33 1.50 1.10
N ASP A 280 -16.62 2.01 2.09
CA ASP A 280 -15.98 3.30 2.06
C ASP A 280 -14.52 3.12 1.61
N LEU A 281 -14.14 3.75 0.49
CA LEU A 281 -12.76 3.81 0.05
C LEU A 281 -12.09 5.03 0.69
N TYR A 282 -11.12 4.80 1.56
CA TYR A 282 -10.28 5.83 2.16
C TYR A 282 -9.01 5.99 1.33
N ILE A 283 -8.64 7.23 1.05
CA ILE A 283 -7.63 7.59 0.06
C ILE A 283 -6.66 8.58 0.70
N THR A 284 -5.39 8.24 0.76
CA THR A 284 -4.31 9.15 1.15
C THR A 284 -3.76 9.83 -0.10
N ALA A 285 -3.67 11.17 -0.03
CA ALA A 285 -3.15 11.96 -1.13
C ALA A 285 -2.42 13.18 -0.57
N SER A 286 -1.16 13.34 -0.90
CA SER A 286 -0.28 14.44 -0.46
C SER A 286 -0.59 14.96 0.95
N THR A 287 -1.44 15.98 1.05
CA THR A 287 -1.74 16.67 2.30
C THR A 287 -3.00 16.17 3.02
N SER A 288 -3.75 15.24 2.43
CA SER A 288 -5.13 14.95 2.83
C SER A 288 -5.48 13.47 2.92
N LEU A 289 -6.46 13.16 3.77
CA LEU A 289 -7.23 11.93 3.75
C LEU A 289 -8.60 12.22 3.16
N TYR A 290 -8.96 11.46 2.13
CA TYR A 290 -10.28 11.52 1.50
C TYR A 290 -11.07 10.24 1.75
N LYS A 291 -12.38 10.32 1.57
CA LYS A 291 -13.30 9.20 1.58
C LYS A 291 -14.25 9.27 0.39
N LEU A 292 -14.52 8.13 -0.20
CA LEU A 292 -15.49 7.92 -1.26
C LEU A 292 -16.38 6.74 -0.92
N LYS A 293 -17.69 6.87 -1.07
CA LYS A 293 -18.62 5.73 -0.98
C LYS A 293 -18.63 4.97 -2.29
N THR A 294 -18.44 3.64 -2.23
CA THR A 294 -18.49 2.75 -3.38
C THR A 294 -19.74 1.85 -3.34
N ASN A 295 -20.06 1.23 -4.48
CA ASN A 295 -21.09 0.18 -4.60
C ASN A 295 -20.48 -1.24 -4.48
N THR A 296 -19.18 -1.34 -4.19
CA THR A 296 -18.49 -2.59 -3.92
C THR A 296 -17.90 -2.57 -2.51
N ASN A 297 -17.35 -3.68 -2.06
CA ASN A 297 -16.75 -3.81 -0.72
C ASN A 297 -15.30 -4.27 -0.86
N GLY A 298 -14.45 -3.88 0.10
CA GLY A 298 -13.12 -4.46 0.25
C GLY A 298 -13.14 -5.87 0.85
N LEU A 299 -11.97 -6.50 0.85
CA LEU A 299 -11.73 -7.84 1.41
C LEU A 299 -11.76 -7.88 2.93
#